data_98d590d4da4b2e4c071a5b1e853f3e1f
#
_entry.id   98d590d4da4b2e4c071a5b1e853f3e1f
#
_cell.length_a   1.000
_cell.length_b   1.000
_cell.length_c   1.000
_cell.angle_alpha   90.00
_cell.angle_beta   90.00
_cell.angle_gamma   90.00
#
_symmetry.space_group_name_H-M   'P 1'
#
loop_
_entity.id
_entity.type
_entity.pdbx_description
1 polymer ?
#
loop_
_entity_poly.entity_id
_entity_poly.type
_entity_poly.pdbx_seq_one_letter_code
_entity_poly.pdbx_strand_id
1 'polypeptide(L)'
;MLNVSFQIFLFILAFAPLAFGTTEHWSMTIVQLLTGLSLLLCQAGLKREGEPLLKVPGLLPLCLLLVLMMGQLVPLPPGFVKIISPSSWEAYRPVYELSGGDYWIPISVHQKETLQELLRISAYALFYILTIQVLRRGARINRTLIFVAVLAAAIAFIAVLQQFSSNGLIYWFRPSPGGHPGGPWVNINQYAAFIGAMCPLVLALFLYYRPSASGEESWRQRVVAFFAAPRSNLHLFLGFAFVLLVFSVFVSLCRGGIITILGSMILFALLYSYKRRHLGRATLWVALCLALLAVSWFGWQPIINEFDKAFDTSGTISDARFQ
;
A
#
# COMPACT_ATOMS: atom_id res chain seq x y z
N MET A 1 1.25 8.59 26.88
CA MET A 1 2.29 8.36 25.88
C MET A 1 1.87 7.30 24.85
N LEU A 2 1.54 6.06 25.25
CA LEU A 2 1.13 5.00 24.31
C LEU A 2 -0.10 5.34 23.43
N ASN A 3 -1.07 6.06 23.97
CA ASN A 3 -2.23 6.49 23.18
C ASN A 3 -1.87 7.58 22.17
N VAL A 4 -0.96 8.50 22.54
CA VAL A 4 -0.48 9.54 21.62
C VAL A 4 0.33 8.90 20.49
N SER A 5 1.22 7.95 20.80
CA SER A 5 1.95 7.18 19.77
C SER A 5 0.99 6.46 18.83
N PHE A 6 -0.08 5.84 19.34
CA PHE A 6 -1.10 5.20 18.50
C PHE A 6 -1.84 6.20 17.60
N GLN A 7 -2.15 7.40 18.09
CA GLN A 7 -2.78 8.45 17.26
C GLN A 7 -1.83 8.93 16.15
N ILE A 8 -0.54 9.15 16.47
CA ILE A 8 0.47 9.51 15.47
C ILE A 8 0.62 8.38 14.43
N PHE A 9 0.62 7.12 14.87
CA PHE A 9 0.66 5.96 13.96
C PHE A 9 -0.52 5.96 12.98
N LEU A 10 -1.75 6.18 13.45
CA LEU A 10 -2.94 6.30 12.58
C LEU A 10 -2.84 7.51 11.64
N PHE A 11 -2.32 8.64 12.14
CA PHE A 11 -2.10 9.81 11.32
C PHE A 11 -1.09 9.55 10.19
N ILE A 12 0.01 8.85 10.47
CA ILE A 12 0.99 8.45 9.44
C ILE A 12 0.32 7.58 8.37
N LEU A 13 -0.51 6.59 8.78
CA LEU A 13 -1.24 5.73 7.86
C LEU A 13 -2.19 6.50 6.93
N ALA A 14 -2.79 7.60 7.41
CA ALA A 14 -3.63 8.46 6.58
C ALA A 14 -2.81 9.45 5.75
N PHE A 15 -1.83 10.09 6.37
CA PHE A 15 -1.02 11.13 5.74
C PHE A 15 -0.21 10.57 4.55
N ALA A 16 0.41 9.40 4.72
CA ALA A 16 1.28 8.82 3.70
C ALA A 16 0.58 8.66 2.33
N PRO A 17 -0.59 8.03 2.19
CA PRO A 17 -1.27 7.95 0.92
C PRO A 17 -1.86 9.29 0.46
N LEU A 18 -2.38 10.14 1.38
CA LEU A 18 -3.02 11.41 1.03
C LEU A 18 -2.02 12.50 0.59
N ALA A 19 -0.78 12.44 1.07
CA ALA A 19 0.30 13.35 0.68
C ALA A 19 1.04 12.85 -0.56
N PHE A 20 0.33 12.65 -1.67
CA PHE A 20 0.84 12.16 -2.95
C PHE A 20 1.56 10.80 -2.87
N GLY A 21 1.14 9.94 -1.92
CA GLY A 21 1.78 8.65 -1.68
C GLY A 21 3.20 8.76 -1.13
N THR A 22 3.55 9.88 -0.48
CA THR A 22 4.90 10.19 0.03
C THR A 22 6.02 10.10 -1.02
N THR A 23 5.71 10.41 -2.27
CA THR A 23 6.71 10.47 -3.35
C THR A 23 7.55 11.74 -3.30
N GLU A 24 7.05 12.80 -2.68
CA GLU A 24 7.72 14.08 -2.54
C GLU A 24 8.65 14.09 -1.31
N HIS A 25 9.80 14.75 -1.40
CA HIS A 25 10.77 14.82 -0.30
C HIS A 25 10.19 15.38 1.00
N TRP A 26 9.36 16.44 0.91
CA TRP A 26 8.73 17.05 2.10
C TRP A 26 7.79 16.09 2.83
N SER A 27 6.97 15.35 2.10
CA SER A 27 6.01 14.40 2.69
C SER A 27 6.72 13.20 3.30
N MET A 28 7.78 12.71 2.65
CA MET A 28 8.61 11.65 3.18
C MET A 28 9.32 12.07 4.47
N THR A 29 9.88 13.29 4.52
CA THR A 29 10.53 13.82 5.72
C THR A 29 9.56 13.91 6.90
N ILE A 30 8.32 14.36 6.67
CA ILE A 30 7.30 14.40 7.72
C ILE A 30 7.00 12.98 8.25
N VAL A 31 6.84 11.98 7.37
CA VAL A 31 6.61 10.59 7.78
C VAL A 31 7.79 10.05 8.58
N GLN A 32 9.03 10.34 8.19
CA GLN A 32 10.24 9.94 8.93
C GLN A 32 10.26 10.53 10.34
N LEU A 33 10.06 11.83 10.47
CA LEU A 33 10.05 12.53 11.77
C LEU A 33 8.91 12.02 12.67
N LEU A 34 7.72 11.88 12.15
CA LEU A 34 6.56 11.37 12.91
C LEU A 34 6.76 9.91 13.33
N THR A 35 7.37 9.08 12.48
CA THR A 35 7.70 7.69 12.82
C THR A 35 8.69 7.62 13.96
N GLY A 36 9.77 8.40 13.90
CA GLY A 36 10.75 8.50 14.97
C GLY A 36 10.14 9.00 16.29
N LEU A 37 9.36 10.09 16.24
CA LEU A 37 8.65 10.63 17.40
C LEU A 37 7.67 9.60 18.00
N SER A 38 6.87 8.95 17.16
CA SER A 38 5.92 7.95 17.61
C SER A 38 6.60 6.76 18.27
N LEU A 39 7.74 6.29 17.72
CA LEU A 39 8.53 5.20 18.30
C LEU A 39 9.12 5.59 19.67
N LEU A 40 9.67 6.79 19.81
CA LEU A 40 10.18 7.29 21.08
C LEU A 40 9.07 7.37 22.13
N LEU A 41 7.90 7.92 21.78
CA LEU A 41 6.74 7.97 22.67
C LEU A 41 6.21 6.57 23.04
N CYS A 42 6.25 5.62 22.10
CA CYS A 42 5.90 4.23 22.35
C CYS A 42 6.85 3.60 23.37
N GLN A 43 8.16 3.72 23.16
CA GLN A 43 9.18 3.18 24.06
C GLN A 43 9.08 3.80 25.46
N ALA A 44 8.97 5.12 25.56
CA ALA A 44 8.80 5.82 26.83
C ALA A 44 7.51 5.41 27.55
N GLY A 45 6.42 5.21 26.79
CA GLY A 45 5.16 4.71 27.33
C GLY A 45 5.24 3.29 27.85
N LEU A 46 5.87 2.38 27.11
CA LEU A 46 6.08 0.98 27.52
C LEU A 46 6.95 0.89 28.77
N LYS A 47 8.06 1.65 28.81
CA LYS A 47 8.94 1.70 29.98
C LYS A 47 8.18 2.18 31.22
N ARG A 48 7.30 3.20 31.08
CA ARG A 48 6.48 3.71 32.18
C ARG A 48 5.44 2.71 32.68
N GLU A 49 4.88 1.90 31.78
CA GLU A 49 3.91 0.86 32.13
C GLU A 49 4.58 -0.46 32.59
N GLY A 50 5.91 -0.55 32.58
CA GLY A 50 6.68 -1.76 32.93
C GLY A 50 6.54 -2.88 31.90
N GLU A 51 6.09 -2.57 30.69
CA GLU A 51 5.85 -3.55 29.62
C GLU A 51 7.13 -3.78 28.80
N PRO A 52 7.55 -5.05 28.55
CA PRO A 52 8.73 -5.33 27.76
C PRO A 52 8.48 -5.03 26.26
N LEU A 53 9.56 -4.73 25.54
CA LEU A 53 9.51 -4.62 24.08
C LEU A 53 9.23 -6.00 23.46
N LEU A 54 8.34 -6.06 22.49
CA LEU A 54 8.11 -7.28 21.72
C LEU A 54 9.28 -7.56 20.79
N LYS A 55 9.63 -8.83 20.63
CA LYS A 55 10.60 -9.24 19.62
C LYS A 55 10.08 -8.93 18.22
N VAL A 56 10.92 -8.33 17.40
CA VAL A 56 10.59 -7.95 16.02
C VAL A 56 11.11 -9.05 15.08
N PRO A 57 10.21 -9.79 14.41
CA PRO A 57 10.63 -10.81 13.44
C PRO A 57 11.40 -10.17 12.29
N GLY A 58 12.43 -10.84 11.77
CA GLY A 58 13.20 -10.34 10.64
C GLY A 58 14.05 -9.09 10.92
N LEU A 59 14.25 -8.70 12.17
CA LEU A 59 15.08 -7.54 12.51
C LEU A 59 16.53 -7.70 12.04
N LEU A 60 17.10 -8.90 12.19
CA LEU A 60 18.48 -9.16 11.79
C LEU A 60 18.73 -8.93 10.27
N PRO A 61 17.99 -9.56 9.33
CA PRO A 61 18.18 -9.29 7.91
C PRO A 61 17.91 -7.81 7.55
N LEU A 62 16.99 -7.14 8.22
CA LEU A 62 16.74 -5.72 8.03
C LEU A 62 17.92 -4.86 8.47
N CYS A 63 18.52 -5.13 9.62
CA CYS A 63 19.73 -4.46 10.07
C CYS A 63 20.91 -4.73 9.13
N LEU A 64 21.08 -5.97 8.65
CA LEU A 64 22.13 -6.31 7.69
C LEU A 64 21.97 -5.55 6.37
N LEU A 65 20.74 -5.40 5.88
CA LEU A 65 20.46 -4.60 4.69
C LEU A 65 20.89 -3.13 4.90
N LEU A 66 20.52 -2.52 6.04
CA LEU A 66 20.91 -1.14 6.35
C LEU A 66 22.44 -0.99 6.49
N VAL A 67 23.11 -1.94 7.13
CA VAL A 67 24.58 -1.98 7.25
C VAL A 67 25.22 -2.10 5.86
N LEU A 68 24.69 -2.96 4.98
CA LEU A 68 25.16 -3.07 3.60
C LEU A 68 25.03 -1.76 2.83
N MET A 69 23.89 -1.07 2.94
CA MET A 69 23.66 0.21 2.28
C MET A 69 24.60 1.31 2.85
N MET A 70 24.81 1.34 4.15
CA MET A 70 25.78 2.24 4.78
C MET A 70 27.20 1.95 4.29
N GLY A 71 27.57 0.67 4.19
CA GLY A 71 28.87 0.23 3.70
C GLY A 71 29.16 0.68 2.26
N GLN A 72 28.12 0.78 1.41
CA GLN A 72 28.27 1.27 0.04
C GLN A 72 28.61 2.78 -0.03
N LEU A 73 28.30 3.54 1.00
CA LEU A 73 28.59 4.98 1.09
C LEU A 73 29.96 5.29 1.71
N VAL A 74 30.58 4.31 2.35
CA VAL A 74 31.89 4.49 2.98
C VAL A 74 32.96 4.59 1.91
N PRO A 75 33.79 5.66 1.89
CA PRO A 75 34.94 5.73 1.00
C PRO A 75 35.94 4.62 1.33
N LEU A 76 36.41 3.92 0.29
CA LEU A 76 37.37 2.81 0.39
C LEU A 76 38.58 3.09 -0.49
N PRO A 77 39.74 2.47 -0.19
CA PRO A 77 40.90 2.54 -1.07
C PRO A 77 40.57 2.04 -2.48
N PRO A 78 41.02 2.72 -3.56
CA PRO A 78 40.66 2.35 -4.94
C PRO A 78 40.97 0.91 -5.32
N GLY A 79 42.05 0.36 -4.83
CA GLY A 79 42.44 -1.05 -5.04
C GLY A 79 41.37 -2.02 -4.48
N PHE A 80 40.72 -1.65 -3.39
CA PHE A 80 39.67 -2.46 -2.76
C PHE A 80 38.35 -2.39 -3.55
N VAL A 81 37.98 -1.16 -4.01
CA VAL A 81 36.79 -0.97 -4.87
C VAL A 81 36.94 -1.72 -6.18
N LYS A 82 38.14 -1.71 -6.78
CA LYS A 82 38.44 -2.45 -8.00
C LYS A 82 38.21 -3.96 -7.90
N ILE A 83 38.42 -4.54 -6.72
CA ILE A 83 38.21 -5.96 -6.46
C ILE A 83 36.73 -6.26 -6.17
N ILE A 84 36.09 -5.45 -5.29
CA ILE A 84 34.72 -5.71 -4.83
C ILE A 84 33.67 -5.31 -5.85
N SER A 85 33.88 -4.20 -6.55
CA SER A 85 32.94 -3.64 -7.52
C SER A 85 33.67 -3.07 -8.74
N PRO A 86 34.10 -3.93 -9.69
CA PRO A 86 34.82 -3.50 -10.90
C PRO A 86 34.04 -2.46 -11.70
N SER A 87 32.71 -2.61 -11.82
CA SER A 87 31.87 -1.66 -12.56
C SER A 87 31.84 -0.28 -11.91
N SER A 88 31.82 -0.20 -10.58
CA SER A 88 31.93 1.10 -9.88
C SER A 88 33.31 1.73 -10.11
N TRP A 89 34.38 0.91 -10.11
CA TRP A 89 35.70 1.38 -10.43
C TRP A 89 35.75 1.96 -11.85
N GLU A 90 35.20 1.28 -12.83
CA GLU A 90 35.17 1.77 -14.23
C GLU A 90 34.43 3.11 -14.35
N ALA A 91 33.35 3.29 -13.61
CA ALA A 91 32.60 4.54 -13.57
C ALA A 91 33.41 5.70 -12.94
N TYR A 92 34.21 5.43 -11.90
CA TYR A 92 35.03 6.43 -11.22
C TYR A 92 36.38 6.67 -11.94
N ARG A 93 36.92 5.71 -12.67
CA ARG A 93 38.24 5.71 -13.26
C ARG A 93 38.58 6.99 -14.06
N PRO A 94 37.70 7.49 -14.95
CA PRO A 94 38.05 8.68 -15.74
C PRO A 94 38.28 9.92 -14.85
N VAL A 95 37.44 10.11 -13.83
CA VAL A 95 37.57 11.24 -12.91
C VAL A 95 38.77 11.04 -11.98
N TYR A 96 39.00 9.80 -11.54
CA TYR A 96 40.14 9.46 -10.68
C TYR A 96 41.49 9.73 -11.34
N GLU A 97 41.67 9.33 -12.60
CA GLU A 97 42.88 9.56 -13.36
C GLU A 97 43.13 11.07 -13.63
N LEU A 98 42.07 11.84 -13.93
CA LEU A 98 42.16 13.28 -14.15
C LEU A 98 42.47 14.07 -12.87
N SER A 99 42.08 13.56 -11.70
CA SER A 99 42.25 14.25 -10.42
C SER A 99 43.57 13.91 -9.70
N GLY A 100 44.47 13.19 -10.32
CA GLY A 100 45.77 12.83 -9.74
C GLY A 100 45.77 11.58 -8.86
N GLY A 101 44.64 10.92 -8.68
CA GLY A 101 44.58 9.55 -8.15
C GLY A 101 44.82 9.36 -6.64
N ASP A 102 44.68 10.38 -5.82
CA ASP A 102 45.02 10.30 -4.37
C ASP A 102 43.81 10.49 -3.44
N TYR A 103 42.70 9.82 -3.73
CA TYR A 103 41.53 9.87 -2.85
C TYR A 103 40.77 8.56 -2.81
N TRP A 104 40.03 8.34 -1.71
CA TRP A 104 39.18 7.17 -1.52
C TRP A 104 37.83 7.37 -2.18
N ILE A 105 37.27 6.31 -2.73
CA ILE A 105 36.02 6.30 -3.47
C ILE A 105 35.02 5.31 -2.86
N PRO A 106 33.73 5.64 -2.75
CA PRO A 106 32.72 4.70 -2.28
C PRO A 106 32.34 3.70 -3.37
N ILE A 107 31.69 2.60 -2.97
CA ILE A 107 31.14 1.63 -3.93
C ILE A 107 29.96 2.25 -4.70
N SER A 108 29.15 3.08 -4.02
CA SER A 108 28.01 3.74 -4.65
C SER A 108 28.46 4.85 -5.60
N VAL A 109 28.13 4.73 -6.89
CA VAL A 109 28.36 5.75 -7.91
C VAL A 109 27.45 6.96 -7.73
N HIS A 110 26.21 6.74 -7.27
CA HIS A 110 25.21 7.77 -6.99
C HIS A 110 24.98 7.91 -5.49
N GLN A 111 25.92 8.52 -4.78
CA GLN A 111 25.93 8.62 -3.30
C GLN A 111 24.67 9.29 -2.75
N LYS A 112 24.18 10.35 -3.41
CA LYS A 112 23.00 11.11 -2.98
C LYS A 112 21.74 10.23 -3.02
N GLU A 113 21.54 9.51 -4.11
CA GLU A 113 20.43 8.59 -4.31
C GLU A 113 20.51 7.42 -3.30
N THR A 114 21.69 6.85 -3.11
CA THR A 114 21.90 5.78 -2.12
C THR A 114 21.61 6.27 -0.69
N LEU A 115 22.01 7.49 -0.34
CA LEU A 115 21.68 8.07 0.95
C LEU A 115 20.18 8.30 1.12
N GLN A 116 19.50 8.79 0.08
CA GLN A 116 18.04 8.96 0.10
C GLN A 116 17.31 7.63 0.28
N GLU A 117 17.74 6.57 -0.43
CA GLU A 117 17.17 5.24 -0.27
C GLU A 117 17.49 4.64 1.12
N LEU A 118 18.70 4.86 1.66
CA LEU A 118 19.04 4.45 3.02
C LEU A 118 18.10 5.10 4.05
N LEU A 119 17.84 6.39 3.93
CA LEU A 119 16.90 7.10 4.81
C LEU A 119 15.46 6.58 4.63
N ARG A 120 15.04 6.29 3.42
CA ARG A 120 13.72 5.72 3.11
C ARG A 120 13.53 4.34 3.71
N ILE A 121 14.49 3.44 3.51
CA ILE A 121 14.44 2.07 4.05
C ILE A 121 14.55 2.10 5.58
N SER A 122 15.35 3.01 6.14
CA SER A 122 15.41 3.23 7.59
C SER A 122 14.04 3.64 8.16
N ALA A 123 13.32 4.53 7.48
CA ALA A 123 11.97 4.91 7.89
C ALA A 123 10.99 3.72 7.85
N TYR A 124 11.05 2.88 6.81
CA TYR A 124 10.23 1.67 6.73
C TYR A 124 10.57 0.68 7.85
N ALA A 125 11.86 0.52 8.17
CA ALA A 125 12.32 -0.30 9.28
C ALA A 125 11.78 0.19 10.63
N LEU A 126 11.89 1.49 10.90
CA LEU A 126 11.37 2.11 12.12
C LEU A 126 9.85 2.01 12.19
N PHE A 127 9.14 2.20 11.07
CA PHE A 127 7.69 2.08 11.02
C PHE A 127 7.23 0.62 11.23
N TYR A 128 7.98 -0.35 10.72
CA TYR A 128 7.74 -1.77 10.96
C TYR A 128 7.90 -2.12 12.45
N ILE A 129 8.99 -1.66 13.09
CA ILE A 129 9.21 -1.83 14.53
C ILE A 129 8.06 -1.16 15.32
N LEU A 130 7.71 0.08 14.99
CA LEU A 130 6.61 0.82 15.60
C LEU A 130 5.29 0.06 15.50
N THR A 131 4.98 -0.48 14.32
CA THR A 131 3.74 -1.22 14.07
C THR A 131 3.60 -2.41 15.03
N ILE A 132 4.67 -3.20 15.20
CA ILE A 132 4.68 -4.35 16.12
C ILE A 132 4.48 -3.89 17.56
N GLN A 133 5.14 -2.80 17.97
CA GLN A 133 5.07 -2.32 19.35
C GLN A 133 3.71 -1.68 19.65
N VAL A 134 3.11 -0.96 18.72
CA VAL A 134 1.83 -0.25 18.91
C VAL A 134 0.64 -1.19 18.81
N LEU A 135 0.68 -2.16 17.91
CA LEU A 135 -0.43 -3.09 17.65
C LEU A 135 -0.43 -4.35 18.54
N ARG A 136 0.09 -4.27 19.77
CA ARG A 136 0.16 -5.41 20.71
C ARG A 136 -1.20 -5.85 21.26
N ARG A 137 -2.21 -4.98 21.27
CA ARG A 137 -3.55 -5.25 21.81
C ARG A 137 -4.56 -5.44 20.69
N GLY A 138 -5.38 -6.50 20.75
CA GLY A 138 -6.39 -6.81 19.73
C GLY A 138 -7.34 -5.64 19.43
N ALA A 139 -7.70 -4.85 20.45
CA ALA A 139 -8.52 -3.66 20.26
C ALA A 139 -7.86 -2.60 19.36
N ARG A 140 -6.54 -2.42 19.45
CA ARG A 140 -5.80 -1.50 18.55
C ARG A 140 -5.71 -2.05 17.15
N ILE A 141 -5.46 -3.36 16.99
CA ILE A 141 -5.49 -4.02 15.69
C ILE A 141 -6.83 -3.78 15.01
N ASN A 142 -7.93 -4.08 15.71
CA ASN A 142 -9.27 -3.92 15.14
C ASN A 142 -9.58 -2.47 14.75
N ARG A 143 -9.21 -1.49 15.59
CA ARG A 143 -9.38 -0.06 15.26
C ARG A 143 -8.55 0.34 14.04
N THR A 144 -7.32 -0.13 13.92
CA THR A 144 -6.46 0.12 12.76
C THR A 144 -7.04 -0.48 11.48
N LEU A 145 -7.53 -1.73 11.53
CA LEU A 145 -8.13 -2.38 10.37
C LEU A 145 -9.38 -1.63 9.87
N ILE A 146 -10.27 -1.22 10.78
CA ILE A 146 -11.45 -0.42 10.41
C ILE A 146 -11.01 0.95 9.87
N PHE A 147 -10.06 1.61 10.53
CA PHE A 147 -9.54 2.91 10.09
C PHE A 147 -8.96 2.84 8.67
N VAL A 148 -8.14 1.84 8.38
CA VAL A 148 -7.55 1.64 7.04
C VAL A 148 -8.63 1.31 6.00
N ALA A 149 -9.68 0.55 6.35
CA ALA A 149 -10.80 0.29 5.45
C ALA A 149 -11.58 1.58 5.11
N VAL A 150 -11.83 2.44 6.09
CA VAL A 150 -12.47 3.77 5.90
C VAL A 150 -11.58 4.66 5.04
N LEU A 151 -10.29 4.71 5.33
CA LEU A 151 -9.31 5.47 4.55
C LEU A 151 -9.27 5.02 3.09
N ALA A 152 -9.20 3.70 2.85
CA ALA A 152 -9.19 3.15 1.50
C ALA A 152 -10.47 3.49 0.73
N ALA A 153 -11.63 3.42 1.39
CA ALA A 153 -12.91 3.82 0.80
C ALA A 153 -12.95 5.32 0.45
N ALA A 154 -12.44 6.19 1.34
CA ALA A 154 -12.35 7.62 1.08
C ALA A 154 -11.41 7.93 -0.10
N ILE A 155 -10.26 7.27 -0.17
CA ILE A 155 -9.31 7.40 -1.28
C ILE A 155 -9.92 6.92 -2.60
N ALA A 156 -10.59 5.76 -2.61
CA ALA A 156 -11.26 5.24 -3.79
C ALA A 156 -12.38 6.19 -4.25
N PHE A 157 -13.13 6.78 -3.32
CA PHE A 157 -14.16 7.75 -3.62
C PHE A 157 -13.56 9.02 -4.26
N ILE A 158 -12.49 9.58 -3.70
CA ILE A 158 -11.77 10.72 -4.27
C ILE A 158 -11.27 10.39 -5.69
N ALA A 159 -10.70 9.19 -5.89
CA ALA A 159 -10.20 8.77 -7.20
C ALA A 159 -11.32 8.70 -8.25
N VAL A 160 -12.49 8.15 -7.90
CA VAL A 160 -13.65 8.11 -8.77
C VAL A 160 -14.16 9.53 -9.07
N LEU A 161 -14.27 10.40 -8.06
CA LEU A 161 -14.67 11.79 -8.27
C LEU A 161 -13.70 12.53 -9.21
N GLN A 162 -12.40 12.37 -9.02
CA GLN A 162 -11.39 13.01 -9.87
C GLN A 162 -11.48 12.52 -11.31
N GLN A 163 -11.71 11.23 -11.54
CA GLN A 163 -11.81 10.67 -12.87
C GLN A 163 -12.93 11.34 -13.70
N PHE A 164 -14.04 11.71 -13.07
CA PHE A 164 -15.19 12.30 -13.75
C PHE A 164 -15.26 13.84 -13.69
N SER A 165 -14.49 14.50 -12.82
CA SER A 165 -14.64 15.94 -12.57
C SER A 165 -13.38 16.77 -12.62
N SER A 166 -12.18 16.15 -12.67
CA SER A 166 -10.92 16.89 -12.52
C SER A 166 -10.21 17.23 -13.84
N ASN A 167 -10.73 16.81 -14.99
CA ASN A 167 -10.07 16.98 -16.30
C ASN A 167 -8.61 16.50 -16.30
N GLY A 168 -8.34 15.38 -15.65
CA GLY A 168 -6.99 14.79 -15.58
C GLY A 168 -6.09 15.38 -14.48
N LEU A 169 -6.65 16.13 -13.51
CA LEU A 169 -5.88 16.73 -12.42
C LEU A 169 -5.99 15.90 -11.13
N ILE A 170 -4.87 15.73 -10.43
CA ILE A 170 -4.83 15.21 -9.07
C ILE A 170 -5.25 16.34 -8.13
N TYR A 171 -6.20 16.07 -7.22
CA TYR A 171 -6.78 17.06 -6.31
C TYR A 171 -7.25 18.33 -7.01
N TRP A 172 -7.67 18.24 -8.31
CA TRP A 172 -8.15 19.34 -9.15
C TRP A 172 -7.16 20.49 -9.42
N PHE A 173 -5.86 20.31 -9.08
CA PHE A 173 -4.85 21.34 -9.31
C PHE A 173 -3.53 20.84 -9.89
N ARG A 174 -3.12 19.57 -9.67
CA ARG A 174 -1.84 19.03 -10.15
C ARG A 174 -2.04 18.15 -11.38
N PRO A 175 -1.37 18.41 -12.51
CA PRO A 175 -1.46 17.55 -13.69
C PRO A 175 -1.04 16.12 -13.38
N SER A 176 -1.83 15.13 -13.85
CA SER A 176 -1.49 13.72 -13.78
C SER A 176 -0.72 13.31 -15.03
N PRO A 177 0.42 12.62 -14.92
CA PRO A 177 1.07 12.00 -16.07
C PRO A 177 0.10 11.03 -16.76
N GLY A 178 -0.13 11.22 -18.07
CA GLY A 178 -1.06 10.37 -18.84
C GLY A 178 -2.54 10.77 -18.74
N GLY A 179 -2.91 11.84 -18.03
CA GLY A 179 -4.28 12.38 -18.00
C GLY A 179 -5.30 11.56 -17.18
N HIS A 180 -4.86 10.49 -16.50
CA HIS A 180 -5.71 9.65 -15.66
C HIS A 180 -5.29 9.77 -14.19
N PRO A 181 -6.01 10.55 -13.35
CA PRO A 181 -5.68 10.71 -11.95
C PRO A 181 -5.96 9.42 -11.17
N GLY A 182 -4.96 8.94 -10.44
CA GLY A 182 -5.08 7.80 -9.52
C GLY A 182 -5.31 8.27 -8.08
N GLY A 183 -6.43 8.97 -7.81
CA GLY A 183 -6.66 9.56 -6.49
C GLY A 183 -5.53 10.51 -6.08
N PRO A 184 -4.95 10.34 -4.88
CA PRO A 184 -3.84 11.18 -4.40
C PRO A 184 -2.48 10.91 -5.07
N TRP A 185 -2.31 9.80 -5.78
CA TRP A 185 -1.00 9.41 -6.32
C TRP A 185 -0.70 10.03 -7.68
N VAL A 186 0.56 10.43 -7.86
CA VAL A 186 1.07 10.86 -9.15
C VAL A 186 1.17 9.70 -10.14
N ASN A 187 1.50 8.51 -9.63
CA ASN A 187 1.59 7.29 -10.44
C ASN A 187 0.36 6.41 -10.20
N ILE A 188 -0.44 6.21 -11.22
CA ILE A 188 -1.67 5.40 -11.20
C ILE A 188 -1.41 3.93 -10.80
N ASN A 189 -0.22 3.39 -11.09
CA ASN A 189 0.14 2.03 -10.70
C ASN A 189 0.28 1.89 -9.18
N GLN A 190 0.80 2.92 -8.50
CA GLN A 190 0.91 2.95 -7.03
C GLN A 190 -0.47 3.03 -6.38
N TYR A 191 -1.38 3.84 -6.94
CA TYR A 191 -2.77 3.86 -6.53
C TYR A 191 -3.41 2.47 -6.65
N ALA A 192 -3.30 1.86 -7.82
CA ALA A 192 -3.89 0.54 -8.08
C ALA A 192 -3.29 -0.56 -7.18
N ALA A 193 -1.99 -0.50 -6.89
CA ALA A 193 -1.34 -1.42 -5.96
C ALA A 193 -1.86 -1.24 -4.52
N PHE A 194 -2.03 0.01 -4.07
CA PHE A 194 -2.59 0.29 -2.74
C PHE A 194 -4.03 -0.22 -2.62
N ILE A 195 -4.92 0.14 -3.55
CA ILE A 195 -6.31 -0.30 -3.53
C ILE A 195 -6.40 -1.82 -3.69
N GLY A 196 -5.59 -2.42 -4.57
CA GLY A 196 -5.52 -3.87 -4.76
C GLY A 196 -5.15 -4.62 -3.48
N ALA A 197 -4.25 -4.08 -2.65
CA ALA A 197 -3.93 -4.63 -1.34
C ALA A 197 -5.07 -4.45 -0.31
N MET A 198 -5.83 -3.35 -0.41
CA MET A 198 -6.95 -3.06 0.51
C MET A 198 -8.21 -3.88 0.20
N CYS A 199 -8.46 -4.27 -1.06
CA CYS A 199 -9.63 -5.05 -1.43
C CYS A 199 -9.81 -6.35 -0.63
N PRO A 200 -8.84 -7.28 -0.55
CA PRO A 200 -8.99 -8.50 0.23
C PRO A 200 -9.13 -8.21 1.73
N LEU A 201 -8.51 -7.15 2.25
CA LEU A 201 -8.66 -6.73 3.64
C LEU A 201 -10.10 -6.30 3.93
N VAL A 202 -10.66 -5.41 3.11
CA VAL A 202 -12.04 -4.92 3.29
C VAL A 202 -13.05 -6.05 3.11
N LEU A 203 -12.83 -6.95 2.14
CA LEU A 203 -13.67 -8.14 1.97
C LEU A 203 -13.59 -9.08 3.18
N ALA A 204 -12.40 -9.28 3.75
CA ALA A 204 -12.23 -10.07 4.96
C ALA A 204 -13.01 -9.48 6.15
N LEU A 205 -12.93 -8.15 6.34
CA LEU A 205 -13.68 -7.45 7.38
C LEU A 205 -15.19 -7.52 7.13
N PHE A 206 -15.64 -7.36 5.90
CA PHE A 206 -17.04 -7.53 5.50
C PHE A 206 -17.56 -8.92 5.89
N LEU A 207 -16.82 -9.98 5.59
CA LEU A 207 -17.19 -11.35 5.96
C LEU A 207 -17.10 -11.58 7.48
N TYR A 208 -16.14 -10.96 8.16
CA TYR A 208 -15.96 -11.08 9.60
C TYR A 208 -17.10 -10.42 10.40
N TYR A 209 -17.57 -9.25 9.98
CA TYR A 209 -18.64 -8.48 10.64
C TYR A 209 -20.03 -8.87 10.17
N ARG A 210 -20.17 -9.96 9.40
CA ARG A 210 -21.46 -10.46 8.96
C ARG A 210 -22.36 -10.76 10.18
N PRO A 211 -23.60 -10.20 10.24
CA PRO A 211 -24.57 -10.55 11.26
C PRO A 211 -24.92 -12.05 11.21
N SER A 212 -25.00 -12.68 12.37
CA SER A 212 -25.45 -14.07 12.49
C SER A 212 -26.96 -14.12 12.32
N ALA A 213 -27.46 -14.93 11.37
CA ALA A 213 -28.89 -15.24 11.26
C ALA A 213 -29.17 -16.55 12.01
N SER A 214 -30.18 -16.57 12.85
CA SER A 214 -30.70 -17.80 13.43
C SER A 214 -31.46 -18.59 12.35
N GLY A 215 -31.24 -19.91 12.31
CA GLY A 215 -31.69 -20.76 11.18
C GLY A 215 -33.19 -20.92 11.00
N GLU A 216 -34.00 -20.62 12.03
CA GLU A 216 -35.43 -20.88 12.08
C GLU A 216 -36.35 -19.67 11.77
N GLU A 217 -35.76 -18.51 11.46
CA GLU A 217 -36.51 -17.27 11.20
C GLU A 217 -37.02 -17.19 9.75
N SER A 218 -38.24 -16.61 9.58
CA SER A 218 -38.79 -16.26 8.28
C SER A 218 -37.91 -15.22 7.60
N TRP A 219 -37.96 -15.13 6.25
CA TRP A 219 -37.13 -14.16 5.51
C TRP A 219 -37.33 -12.71 5.99
N ARG A 220 -38.56 -12.32 6.39
CA ARG A 220 -38.88 -11.00 6.94
C ARG A 220 -38.20 -10.77 8.28
N GLN A 221 -38.23 -11.74 9.17
CA GLN A 221 -37.54 -11.68 10.46
C GLN A 221 -36.04 -11.60 10.29
N ARG A 222 -35.47 -12.33 9.33
CA ARG A 222 -34.03 -12.24 8.98
C ARG A 222 -33.63 -10.86 8.50
N VAL A 223 -34.44 -10.20 7.67
CA VAL A 223 -34.20 -8.83 7.21
C VAL A 223 -34.26 -7.85 8.38
N VAL A 224 -35.29 -7.94 9.22
CA VAL A 224 -35.42 -7.08 10.40
C VAL A 224 -34.27 -7.31 11.37
N ALA A 225 -33.94 -8.56 11.68
CA ALA A 225 -32.84 -8.93 12.58
C ALA A 225 -31.48 -8.46 12.01
N PHE A 226 -31.31 -8.54 10.68
CA PHE A 226 -30.11 -8.02 10.01
C PHE A 226 -29.94 -6.53 10.28
N PHE A 227 -30.96 -5.70 10.06
CA PHE A 227 -30.86 -4.25 10.28
C PHE A 227 -30.85 -3.88 11.77
N ALA A 228 -31.42 -4.69 12.65
CA ALA A 228 -31.41 -4.49 14.09
C ALA A 228 -30.08 -4.92 14.76
N ALA A 229 -29.25 -5.68 14.08
CA ALA A 229 -28.00 -6.17 14.65
C ALA A 229 -26.98 -5.01 14.89
N PRO A 230 -26.28 -5.00 16.04
CA PRO A 230 -25.46 -3.85 16.48
C PRO A 230 -24.33 -3.44 15.53
N ARG A 231 -23.97 -4.27 14.55
CA ARG A 231 -22.87 -4.04 13.61
C ARG A 231 -23.29 -4.06 12.14
N SER A 232 -24.58 -4.02 11.86
CA SER A 232 -25.14 -4.05 10.51
C SER A 232 -24.67 -2.85 9.69
N ASN A 233 -24.65 -1.64 10.26
CA ASN A 233 -24.17 -0.44 9.59
C ASN A 233 -22.70 -0.59 9.15
N LEU A 234 -21.86 -1.17 10.02
CA LEU A 234 -20.44 -1.42 9.66
C LEU A 234 -20.34 -2.47 8.55
N HIS A 235 -21.11 -3.55 8.64
CA HIS A 235 -21.14 -4.58 7.61
C HIS A 235 -21.57 -4.03 6.24
N LEU A 236 -22.66 -3.25 6.19
CA LEU A 236 -23.15 -2.59 4.98
C LEU A 236 -22.11 -1.61 4.41
N PHE A 237 -21.52 -0.79 5.29
CA PHE A 237 -20.44 0.12 4.89
C PHE A 237 -19.25 -0.62 4.28
N LEU A 238 -18.80 -1.73 4.87
CA LEU A 238 -17.69 -2.53 4.35
C LEU A 238 -18.03 -3.18 3.01
N GLY A 239 -19.28 -3.62 2.82
CA GLY A 239 -19.76 -4.12 1.52
C GLY A 239 -19.74 -3.04 0.44
N PHE A 240 -20.27 -1.85 0.75
CA PHE A 240 -20.20 -0.69 -0.14
C PHE A 240 -18.75 -0.28 -0.43
N ALA A 241 -17.91 -0.19 0.61
CA ALA A 241 -16.49 0.11 0.46
C ALA A 241 -15.79 -0.88 -0.48
N PHE A 242 -16.04 -2.19 -0.32
CA PHE A 242 -15.47 -3.21 -1.19
C PHE A 242 -15.84 -2.99 -2.66
N VAL A 243 -17.13 -2.78 -2.95
CA VAL A 243 -17.61 -2.50 -4.32
C VAL A 243 -16.96 -1.24 -4.86
N LEU A 244 -16.88 -0.18 -4.06
CA LEU A 244 -16.25 1.09 -4.45
C LEU A 244 -14.75 0.93 -4.76
N LEU A 245 -14.01 0.16 -3.95
CA LEU A 245 -12.60 -0.12 -4.18
C LEU A 245 -12.40 -0.85 -5.51
N VAL A 246 -13.15 -1.91 -5.76
CA VAL A 246 -13.08 -2.67 -7.03
C VAL A 246 -13.41 -1.75 -8.20
N PHE A 247 -14.55 -1.05 -8.14
CA PHE A 247 -14.98 -0.11 -9.17
C PHE A 247 -13.91 0.95 -9.48
N SER A 248 -13.29 1.54 -8.45
CA SER A 248 -12.29 2.59 -8.62
C SER A 248 -11.04 2.14 -9.37
N VAL A 249 -10.61 0.87 -9.21
CA VAL A 249 -9.47 0.31 -9.95
C VAL A 249 -9.82 0.11 -11.43
N PHE A 250 -11.03 -0.34 -11.73
CA PHE A 250 -11.46 -0.48 -13.13
C PHE A 250 -11.60 0.89 -13.82
N VAL A 251 -12.18 1.86 -13.13
CA VAL A 251 -12.31 3.24 -13.62
C VAL A 251 -10.95 3.92 -13.83
N SER A 252 -9.94 3.54 -13.05
CA SER A 252 -8.58 4.04 -13.22
C SER A 252 -7.90 3.58 -14.51
N LEU A 253 -8.44 2.57 -15.19
CA LEU A 253 -7.89 1.96 -16.41
C LEU A 253 -6.45 1.45 -16.28
N CYS A 254 -6.00 1.19 -15.05
CA CYS A 254 -4.68 0.62 -14.80
C CYS A 254 -4.68 -0.89 -15.08
N ARG A 255 -4.16 -1.31 -16.23
CA ARG A 255 -4.10 -2.72 -16.67
C ARG A 255 -3.50 -3.65 -15.61
N GLY A 256 -2.33 -3.29 -15.09
CA GLY A 256 -1.66 -4.06 -14.04
C GLY A 256 -2.50 -4.15 -12.75
N GLY A 257 -3.18 -3.06 -12.38
CA GLY A 257 -4.09 -3.02 -11.24
C GLY A 257 -5.30 -3.94 -11.40
N ILE A 258 -5.92 -3.96 -12.59
CA ILE A 258 -7.05 -4.83 -12.89
C ILE A 258 -6.66 -6.31 -12.78
N ILE A 259 -5.53 -6.69 -13.39
CA ILE A 259 -5.02 -8.07 -13.32
C ILE A 259 -4.70 -8.46 -11.87
N THR A 260 -4.03 -7.57 -11.12
CA THR A 260 -3.64 -7.82 -9.74
C THR A 260 -4.85 -7.98 -8.82
N ILE A 261 -5.88 -7.14 -8.97
CA ILE A 261 -7.08 -7.25 -8.13
C ILE A 261 -7.85 -8.55 -8.43
N LEU A 262 -7.99 -8.93 -9.69
CA LEU A 262 -8.62 -10.19 -10.08
C LEU A 262 -7.86 -11.39 -9.50
N GLY A 263 -6.54 -11.42 -9.66
CA GLY A 263 -5.68 -12.46 -9.08
C GLY A 263 -5.78 -12.54 -7.55
N SER A 264 -5.75 -11.38 -6.86
CA SER A 264 -5.88 -11.34 -5.41
C SER A 264 -7.26 -11.81 -4.91
N MET A 265 -8.33 -11.50 -5.65
CA MET A 265 -9.68 -11.97 -5.31
C MET A 265 -9.84 -13.46 -5.53
N ILE A 266 -9.28 -14.02 -6.61
CA ILE A 266 -9.27 -15.47 -6.85
C ILE A 266 -8.50 -16.17 -5.72
N LEU A 267 -7.30 -15.70 -5.39
CA LEU A 267 -6.51 -16.27 -4.30
C LEU A 267 -7.25 -16.19 -2.96
N PHE A 268 -7.85 -15.04 -2.65
CA PHE A 268 -8.66 -14.86 -1.44
C PHE A 268 -9.83 -15.86 -1.40
N ALA A 269 -10.56 -16.01 -2.50
CA ALA A 269 -11.70 -16.93 -2.60
C ALA A 269 -11.27 -18.40 -2.40
N LEU A 270 -10.14 -18.80 -2.99
CA LEU A 270 -9.56 -20.14 -2.81
C LEU A 270 -9.18 -20.40 -1.36
N LEU A 271 -8.42 -19.51 -0.74
CA LEU A 271 -7.99 -19.64 0.65
C LEU A 271 -9.17 -19.62 1.63
N TYR A 272 -10.15 -18.75 1.39
CA TYR A 272 -11.35 -18.67 2.20
C TYR A 272 -12.20 -19.94 2.09
N SER A 273 -12.39 -20.47 0.87
CA SER A 273 -13.15 -21.70 0.62
C SER A 273 -12.46 -22.93 1.19
N TYR A 274 -11.12 -22.98 1.18
CA TYR A 274 -10.34 -24.06 1.79
C TYR A 274 -10.55 -24.12 3.31
N LYS A 275 -10.54 -22.97 3.98
CA LYS A 275 -10.62 -22.88 5.44
C LYS A 275 -12.06 -22.97 5.99
N ARG A 276 -13.07 -22.52 5.23
CA ARG A 276 -14.49 -22.44 5.65
C ARG A 276 -15.42 -23.11 4.64
N ARG A 277 -15.70 -24.40 4.86
CA ARG A 277 -16.43 -25.24 3.88
C ARG A 277 -17.87 -24.82 3.57
N HIS A 278 -18.63 -24.14 4.45
CA HIS A 278 -20.05 -23.83 4.20
C HIS A 278 -20.52 -22.39 4.58
N LEU A 279 -20.00 -21.78 5.62
CA LEU A 279 -20.47 -20.47 6.09
C LEU A 279 -19.76 -19.32 5.36
N GLY A 280 -20.51 -18.51 4.64
CA GLY A 280 -19.98 -17.29 4.02
C GLY A 280 -19.76 -17.35 2.51
N ARG A 281 -19.86 -18.52 1.85
CA ARG A 281 -19.73 -18.63 0.38
C ARG A 281 -20.76 -17.76 -0.34
N ALA A 282 -22.03 -17.79 0.09
CA ALA A 282 -23.07 -16.97 -0.52
C ALA A 282 -22.75 -15.47 -0.41
N THR A 283 -22.31 -15.01 0.77
CA THR A 283 -21.92 -13.60 0.99
C THR A 283 -20.72 -13.19 0.13
N LEU A 284 -19.74 -14.09 -0.01
CA LEU A 284 -18.59 -13.87 -0.91
C LEU A 284 -19.05 -13.71 -2.36
N TRP A 285 -19.91 -14.63 -2.85
CA TRP A 285 -20.42 -14.57 -4.21
C TRP A 285 -21.27 -13.32 -4.45
N VAL A 286 -22.11 -12.93 -3.50
CA VAL A 286 -22.90 -11.69 -3.60
C VAL A 286 -21.98 -10.48 -3.71
N ALA A 287 -20.93 -10.37 -2.87
CA ALA A 287 -19.98 -9.27 -2.95
C ALA A 287 -19.23 -9.23 -4.30
N LEU A 288 -18.79 -10.38 -4.80
CA LEU A 288 -18.12 -10.45 -6.10
C LEU A 288 -19.08 -10.10 -7.25
N CYS A 289 -20.33 -10.56 -7.21
CA CYS A 289 -21.34 -10.21 -8.20
C CYS A 289 -21.65 -8.71 -8.20
N LEU A 290 -21.79 -8.08 -7.02
CA LEU A 290 -22.02 -6.63 -6.92
C LEU A 290 -20.83 -5.84 -7.48
N ALA A 291 -19.61 -6.28 -7.21
CA ALA A 291 -18.42 -5.65 -7.76
C ALA A 291 -18.39 -5.76 -9.32
N LEU A 292 -18.71 -6.94 -9.87
CA LEU A 292 -18.78 -7.13 -11.31
C LEU A 292 -19.92 -6.32 -11.96
N LEU A 293 -21.08 -6.21 -11.31
CA LEU A 293 -22.17 -5.36 -11.77
C LEU A 293 -21.77 -3.88 -11.81
N ALA A 294 -21.07 -3.38 -10.79
CA ALA A 294 -20.58 -2.01 -10.77
C ALA A 294 -19.59 -1.74 -11.93
N VAL A 295 -18.70 -2.69 -12.22
CA VAL A 295 -17.78 -2.61 -13.37
C VAL A 295 -18.55 -2.66 -14.70
N SER A 296 -19.52 -3.55 -14.84
CA SER A 296 -20.33 -3.68 -16.05
C SER A 296 -21.15 -2.42 -16.34
N TRP A 297 -21.59 -1.71 -15.29
CA TRP A 297 -22.27 -0.42 -15.44
C TRP A 297 -21.38 0.66 -16.06
N PHE A 298 -20.09 0.68 -15.71
CA PHE A 298 -19.10 1.60 -16.30
C PHE A 298 -18.89 1.33 -17.80
N GLY A 299 -19.10 0.09 -18.24
CA GLY A 299 -18.87 -0.38 -19.61
C GLY A 299 -17.49 -1.03 -19.81
N TRP A 300 -17.45 -2.03 -20.64
CA TRP A 300 -16.22 -2.79 -20.92
C TRP A 300 -15.33 -2.12 -21.97
N GLN A 301 -15.91 -1.25 -22.83
CA GLN A 301 -15.20 -0.69 -23.97
C GLN A 301 -13.95 0.13 -23.60
N PRO A 302 -13.97 1.02 -22.58
CA PRO A 302 -12.76 1.73 -22.16
C PRO A 302 -11.65 0.79 -21.66
N ILE A 303 -12.05 -0.31 -21.01
CA ILE A 303 -11.12 -1.32 -20.49
C ILE A 303 -10.50 -2.09 -21.65
N ILE A 304 -11.31 -2.59 -22.59
CA ILE A 304 -10.83 -3.32 -23.76
C ILE A 304 -9.87 -2.44 -24.58
N ASN A 305 -10.25 -1.19 -24.89
CA ASN A 305 -9.42 -0.27 -25.63
C ASN A 305 -8.07 0.00 -24.95
N GLU A 306 -8.03 -0.01 -23.61
CA GLU A 306 -6.78 0.17 -22.88
C GLU A 306 -5.87 -1.06 -22.96
N PHE A 307 -6.44 -2.26 -22.96
CA PHE A 307 -5.67 -3.49 -23.16
C PHE A 307 -5.17 -3.62 -24.62
N ASP A 308 -5.99 -3.24 -25.60
CA ASP A 308 -5.63 -3.28 -27.02
C ASP A 308 -4.43 -2.37 -27.34
N LYS A 309 -4.27 -1.23 -26.64
CA LYS A 309 -3.08 -0.38 -26.76
C LYS A 309 -1.77 -1.07 -26.34
N ALA A 310 -1.84 -2.20 -25.64
CA ALA A 310 -0.64 -2.95 -25.25
C ALA A 310 -0.04 -3.75 -26.42
N PHE A 311 -0.85 -4.00 -27.44
CA PHE A 311 -0.47 -4.77 -28.62
C PHE A 311 -0.39 -3.85 -29.82
N ASP A 312 0.57 -4.08 -30.70
CA ASP A 312 0.62 -3.42 -32.00
C ASP A 312 -0.29 -4.15 -33.00
N THR A 313 -0.39 -3.61 -34.23
CA THR A 313 -1.19 -4.21 -35.32
C THR A 313 -0.71 -5.60 -35.73
N SER A 314 0.48 -6.03 -35.34
CA SER A 314 1.05 -7.37 -35.58
C SER A 314 0.79 -8.33 -34.40
N GLY A 315 0.13 -7.89 -33.31
CA GLY A 315 -0.15 -8.69 -32.12
C GLY A 315 1.06 -8.84 -31.19
N THR A 316 2.15 -8.13 -31.44
CA THR A 316 3.31 -8.08 -30.55
C THR A 316 3.14 -6.99 -29.48
N ILE A 317 3.79 -7.19 -28.33
CA ILE A 317 3.72 -6.23 -27.21
C ILE A 317 4.43 -4.95 -27.61
N SER A 318 3.67 -3.87 -27.82
CA SER A 318 4.19 -2.54 -28.19
C SER A 318 4.55 -1.65 -27.00
N ASP A 319 4.31 -2.11 -25.76
CA ASP A 319 4.59 -1.32 -24.57
C ASP A 319 6.11 -1.23 -24.35
N ALA A 320 6.67 -0.01 -24.46
CA ALA A 320 8.11 0.28 -24.29
C ALA A 320 8.70 -0.15 -22.94
N ARG A 321 7.86 -0.61 -22.00
CA ARG A 321 8.31 -1.17 -20.70
C ARG A 321 8.82 -2.61 -20.82
N PHE A 322 8.57 -3.27 -21.95
CA PHE A 322 8.97 -4.65 -22.21
C PHE A 322 10.01 -4.75 -23.35
N GLN A 323 10.47 -3.63 -23.89
CA GLN A 323 11.62 -3.50 -24.79
C GLN A 323 12.84 -3.03 -23.98
#